data_880efaeec06e792473f1eb1bf7ffcf97
#
_entry.id   880efaeec06e792473f1eb1bf7ffcf97
#
_cell.length_a   1.000
_cell.length_b   1.000
_cell.length_c   1.000
_cell.angle_alpha   90.00
_cell.angle_beta   90.00
_cell.angle_gamma   90.00
#
_symmetry.space_group_name_H-M   'P 1'
#
loop_
_entity.id
_entity.type
_entity.pdbx_description
1 polymer ?
#
loop_
_entity_poly.entity_id
_entity_poly.type
_entity_poly.pdbx_seq_one_letter_code
_entity_poly.pdbx_strand_id
1 'polypeptide(L)'
;MTLNDVKILLSENNIVFDVREFENETAYWHHVSMFPYTKNAKTCKVIALIIRSNNGRYDIELQFNAVDSTFHFEELWFGSYSFEMFDYNEEMLADDLLDRIKEIQSGNFVVIIANDLKNRRWLGDACFDLDNEDDAFGRQGFEKAMRRINKPKGLLSRLLKTQKQYEIYDWNTYQCIVK
;
A
#
# COMPACT_ATOMS: atom_id res chain seq x y z
N MET A 1 18.41 1.20 9.08
CA MET A 1 18.54 2.44 8.24
C MET A 1 17.86 3.61 8.93
N THR A 2 18.49 4.78 8.96
CA THR A 2 17.88 6.01 9.46
C THR A 2 17.12 6.75 8.35
N LEU A 3 16.28 7.73 8.74
CA LEU A 3 15.61 8.63 7.78
C LEU A 3 16.59 9.30 6.80
N ASN A 4 17.77 9.69 7.30
CA ASN A 4 18.76 10.36 6.45
C ASN A 4 19.40 9.41 5.44
N ASP A 5 19.68 8.17 5.84
CA ASP A 5 20.24 7.15 4.95
C ASP A 5 19.26 6.84 3.80
N VAL A 6 17.98 6.73 4.11
CA VAL A 6 16.95 6.49 3.07
C VAL A 6 16.78 7.69 2.15
N LYS A 7 16.85 8.94 2.66
CA LYS A 7 16.80 10.14 1.80
C LYS A 7 17.99 10.18 0.82
N ILE A 8 19.19 9.83 1.29
CA ILE A 8 20.39 9.75 0.45
C ILE A 8 20.18 8.66 -0.61
N LEU A 9 19.79 7.46 -0.19
CA LEU A 9 19.55 6.32 -1.07
C LEU A 9 18.55 6.63 -2.19
N LEU A 10 17.42 7.24 -1.87
CA LEU A 10 16.42 7.65 -2.87
C LEU A 10 16.97 8.69 -3.84
N SER A 11 17.68 9.69 -3.30
CA SER A 11 18.27 10.78 -4.12
C SER A 11 19.34 10.27 -5.09
N GLU A 12 20.22 9.38 -4.63
CA GLU A 12 21.26 8.76 -5.46
C GLU A 12 20.68 7.89 -6.58
N ASN A 13 19.48 7.33 -6.36
CA ASN A 13 18.74 6.56 -7.36
C ASN A 13 17.74 7.38 -8.18
N ASN A 14 17.80 8.73 -8.11
CA ASN A 14 16.91 9.65 -8.82
C ASN A 14 15.42 9.45 -8.51
N ILE A 15 15.08 8.94 -7.32
CA ILE A 15 13.70 8.78 -6.87
C ILE A 15 13.27 10.08 -6.18
N VAL A 16 12.29 10.76 -6.76
CA VAL A 16 11.71 12.00 -6.22
C VAL A 16 10.70 11.67 -5.13
N PHE A 17 10.78 12.37 -4.01
CA PHE A 17 9.88 12.16 -2.88
C PHE A 17 9.53 13.48 -2.18
N ASP A 18 8.34 13.52 -1.57
CA ASP A 18 7.92 14.55 -0.63
C ASP A 18 8.19 14.09 0.80
N VAL A 19 8.32 15.03 1.73
CA VAL A 19 8.44 14.75 3.17
C VAL A 19 7.21 15.27 3.87
N ARG A 20 6.56 14.43 4.67
CA ARG A 20 5.42 14.81 5.52
C ARG A 20 5.65 14.38 6.96
N GLU A 21 5.38 15.30 7.88
CA GLU A 21 5.48 15.05 9.32
C GLU A 21 4.09 14.93 9.94
N PHE A 22 3.95 13.99 10.88
CA PHE A 22 2.74 13.77 11.66
C PHE A 22 3.08 13.84 13.15
N GLU A 23 2.23 14.47 13.92
CA GLU A 23 2.43 14.64 15.37
C GLU A 23 2.49 13.30 16.12
N ASN A 24 1.77 12.30 15.61
CA ASN A 24 1.70 10.96 16.18
C ASN A 24 1.20 9.92 15.17
N GLU A 25 1.29 8.64 15.51
CA GLU A 25 0.79 7.54 14.67
C GLU A 25 -0.70 7.64 14.35
N THR A 26 -1.52 8.16 15.27
CA THR A 26 -2.96 8.32 14.99
C THR A 26 -3.19 9.28 13.84
N ALA A 27 -2.47 10.41 13.81
CA ALA A 27 -2.56 11.37 12.72
C ALA A 27 -2.09 10.78 11.39
N TYR A 28 -1.03 9.96 11.41
CA TYR A 28 -0.56 9.22 10.24
C TYR A 28 -1.61 8.22 9.74
N TRP A 29 -2.15 7.37 10.62
CA TRP A 29 -3.15 6.38 10.24
C TRP A 29 -4.45 6.98 9.71
N HIS A 30 -4.85 8.15 10.21
CA HIS A 30 -5.97 8.90 9.64
C HIS A 30 -5.69 9.42 8.23
N HIS A 31 -4.42 9.62 7.89
CA HIS A 31 -4.02 10.01 6.54
C HIS A 31 -4.06 8.83 5.55
N VAL A 32 -3.54 7.68 5.93
CA VAL A 32 -3.41 6.51 5.01
C VAL A 32 -4.64 5.61 4.98
N SER A 33 -5.45 5.58 6.04
CA SER A 33 -6.58 4.67 6.16
C SER A 33 -7.92 5.35 5.86
N MET A 34 -8.75 4.69 5.04
CA MET A 34 -10.15 5.11 4.81
C MET A 34 -11.06 4.82 6.01
N PHE A 35 -10.64 4.00 6.96
CA PHE A 35 -11.42 3.62 8.13
C PHE A 35 -10.77 4.11 9.42
N PRO A 36 -11.57 4.50 10.43
CA PRO A 36 -11.01 4.96 11.69
C PRO A 36 -10.16 3.85 12.34
N TYR A 37 -8.89 4.16 12.54
CA TYR A 37 -7.96 3.29 13.22
C TYR A 37 -8.20 3.36 14.73
N THR A 38 -8.49 2.22 15.35
CA THR A 38 -8.90 2.15 16.78
C THR A 38 -7.85 1.54 17.70
N LYS A 39 -6.66 1.18 17.19
CA LYS A 39 -5.59 0.65 18.04
C LYS A 39 -4.96 1.77 18.89
N ASN A 40 -4.45 1.41 20.06
CA ASN A 40 -3.63 2.30 20.89
C ASN A 40 -2.35 2.69 20.13
N ALA A 41 -2.44 3.77 19.39
CA ALA A 41 -1.32 4.28 18.62
C ALA A 41 -0.27 4.88 19.57
N LYS A 42 1.00 4.67 19.26
CA LYS A 42 2.11 5.29 20.00
C LYS A 42 2.02 6.82 19.86
N THR A 43 2.47 7.53 20.86
CA THR A 43 2.49 9.01 20.87
C THR A 43 3.70 9.60 20.15
N CYS A 44 4.53 8.78 19.51
CA CYS A 44 5.74 9.21 18.82
C CYS A 44 5.41 9.92 17.51
N LYS A 45 6.26 10.88 17.14
CA LYS A 45 6.22 11.51 15.83
C LYS A 45 6.48 10.49 14.73
N VAL A 46 5.79 10.69 13.61
CA VAL A 46 5.97 9.89 12.37
C VAL A 46 6.40 10.82 11.26
N ILE A 47 7.39 10.39 10.47
CA ILE A 47 7.74 11.03 9.19
C ILE A 47 7.47 10.04 8.08
N ALA A 48 6.78 10.49 7.04
CA ALA A 48 6.59 9.73 5.81
C ALA A 48 7.35 10.38 4.65
N LEU A 49 8.14 9.58 3.92
CA LEU A 49 8.64 9.94 2.61
C LEU A 49 7.63 9.41 1.58
N ILE A 50 7.10 10.29 0.75
CA ILE A 50 6.00 9.99 -0.16
C ILE A 50 6.50 10.05 -1.59
N ILE A 51 6.49 8.91 -2.29
CA ILE A 51 6.82 8.80 -3.70
C ILE A 51 5.51 8.77 -4.47
N ARG A 52 5.25 9.83 -5.26
CA ARG A 52 3.98 10.03 -5.95
C ARG A 52 3.79 9.04 -7.07
N SER A 53 2.66 8.35 -7.07
CA SER A 53 2.27 7.46 -8.16
C SER A 53 1.60 8.22 -9.31
N ASN A 54 1.53 7.57 -10.47
CA ASN A 54 0.78 8.08 -11.61
C ASN A 54 -0.73 7.78 -11.51
N ASN A 55 -1.15 6.89 -10.61
CA ASN A 55 -2.55 6.51 -10.45
C ASN A 55 -3.41 7.60 -9.78
N GLY A 56 -2.79 8.61 -9.17
CA GLY A 56 -3.44 9.77 -8.55
C GLY A 56 -4.21 9.46 -7.26
N ARG A 57 -4.11 8.24 -6.73
CA ARG A 57 -4.86 7.82 -5.54
C ARG A 57 -3.98 7.25 -4.44
N TYR A 58 -3.10 6.33 -4.78
CA TYR A 58 -2.25 5.62 -3.84
C TYR A 58 -0.78 5.83 -4.16
N ASP A 59 -0.05 6.41 -3.24
CA ASP A 59 1.39 6.67 -3.35
C ASP A 59 2.17 5.58 -2.61
N ILE A 60 3.47 5.46 -2.88
CA ILE A 60 4.37 4.72 -2.00
C ILE A 60 4.69 5.62 -0.81
N GLU A 61 4.52 5.11 0.40
CA GLU A 61 4.85 5.79 1.63
C GLU A 61 5.87 4.98 2.45
N LEU A 62 7.00 5.61 2.75
CA LEU A 62 8.02 5.06 3.63
C LEU A 62 7.84 5.67 5.00
N GLN A 63 7.40 4.87 5.96
CA GLN A 63 7.12 5.32 7.32
C GLN A 63 8.35 5.21 8.22
N PHE A 64 8.60 6.26 8.97
CA PHE A 64 9.65 6.35 9.99
C PHE A 64 9.04 6.75 11.32
N ASN A 65 9.35 5.98 12.36
CA ASN A 65 8.95 6.31 13.72
C ASN A 65 10.13 6.85 14.52
N ALA A 66 9.86 7.80 15.42
CA ALA A 66 10.86 8.35 16.32
C ALA A 66 11.11 7.39 17.49
N VAL A 67 12.36 6.96 17.64
CA VAL A 67 12.88 6.29 18.84
C VAL A 67 14.03 7.15 19.36
N ASP A 68 13.95 7.62 20.62
CA ASP A 68 14.97 8.46 21.26
C ASP A 68 15.44 9.64 20.41
N SER A 69 14.49 10.34 19.78
CA SER A 69 14.72 11.47 18.86
C SER A 69 15.37 11.12 17.51
N THR A 70 15.67 9.85 17.26
CA THR A 70 16.13 9.36 15.96
C THR A 70 14.99 8.67 15.24
N PHE A 71 14.82 8.99 13.94
CA PHE A 71 13.82 8.34 13.11
C PHE A 71 14.43 7.10 12.46
N HIS A 72 13.78 5.96 12.66
CA HIS A 72 14.14 4.69 12.05
C HIS A 72 13.07 4.28 11.04
N PHE A 73 13.50 3.59 9.98
CA PHE A 73 12.61 3.03 8.99
C PHE A 73 11.76 1.92 9.62
N GLU A 74 10.47 1.99 9.45
CA GLU A 74 9.53 1.03 10.03
C GLU A 74 8.84 0.22 8.93
N GLU A 75 8.31 0.90 7.89
CA GLU A 75 7.41 0.24 6.97
C GLU A 75 7.32 0.95 5.62
N LEU A 76 7.13 0.16 4.55
CA LEU A 76 6.80 0.64 3.21
C LEU A 76 5.33 0.31 2.92
N TRP A 77 4.58 1.32 2.52
CA TRP A 77 3.18 1.21 2.15
C TRP A 77 2.94 1.53 0.69
N PHE A 78 2.05 0.78 0.06
CA PHE A 78 1.47 1.14 -1.22
C PHE A 78 -0.06 0.97 -1.13
N GLY A 79 -0.73 2.05 -0.80
CA GLY A 79 -2.17 2.06 -0.51
C GLY A 79 -2.51 1.33 0.79
N SER A 80 -3.22 0.22 0.74
CA SER A 80 -3.53 -0.61 1.91
C SER A 80 -2.57 -1.79 2.08
N TYR A 81 -1.60 -1.91 1.20
CA TYR A 81 -0.62 -2.99 1.25
C TYR A 81 0.66 -2.53 1.94
N SER A 82 1.09 -3.24 2.98
CA SER A 82 2.32 -2.97 3.68
C SER A 82 3.37 -4.04 3.41
N PHE A 83 4.62 -3.60 3.32
CA PHE A 83 5.78 -4.47 3.28
C PHE A 83 6.54 -4.31 4.60
N GLU A 84 6.49 -5.33 5.45
CA GLU A 84 7.34 -5.38 6.62
C GLU A 84 8.77 -5.67 6.17
N MET A 85 9.69 -4.77 6.53
CA MET A 85 11.11 -4.94 6.25
C MET A 85 11.75 -5.58 7.47
N PHE A 86 12.02 -6.89 7.40
CA PHE A 86 12.61 -7.66 8.51
C PHE A 86 14.10 -7.35 8.70
N ASP A 87 14.64 -7.74 9.85
CA ASP A 87 16.00 -7.58 10.38
C ASP A 87 17.15 -8.04 9.44
N TYR A 88 17.29 -7.39 8.31
CA TYR A 88 18.44 -7.54 7.43
C TYR A 88 19.59 -6.63 7.88
N ASN A 89 20.81 -6.95 7.43
CA ASN A 89 21.87 -5.95 7.53
C ASN A 89 21.51 -4.71 6.68
N GLU A 90 22.09 -3.55 6.98
CA GLU A 90 21.68 -2.29 6.35
C GLU A 90 21.85 -2.28 4.81
N GLU A 91 22.84 -2.99 4.27
CA GLU A 91 23.09 -3.10 2.83
C GLU A 91 21.98 -3.91 2.14
N MET A 92 21.63 -5.07 2.67
CA MET A 92 20.51 -5.88 2.15
C MET A 92 19.18 -5.12 2.24
N LEU A 93 18.96 -4.36 3.32
CA LEU A 93 17.76 -3.56 3.48
C LEU A 93 17.66 -2.45 2.43
N ALA A 94 18.78 -1.85 2.04
CA ALA A 94 18.81 -0.80 1.01
C ALA A 94 18.46 -1.36 -0.37
N ASP A 95 19.03 -2.51 -0.74
CA ASP A 95 18.75 -3.19 -2.01
C ASP A 95 17.29 -3.65 -2.07
N ASP A 96 16.79 -4.31 -1.03
CA ASP A 96 15.40 -4.77 -0.94
C ASP A 96 14.41 -3.60 -1.05
N LEU A 97 14.70 -2.47 -0.39
CA LEU A 97 13.85 -1.28 -0.47
C LEU A 97 13.78 -0.73 -1.91
N LEU A 98 14.93 -0.61 -2.57
CA LEU A 98 14.98 -0.13 -3.95
C LEU A 98 14.28 -1.09 -4.92
N ASP A 99 14.46 -2.39 -4.74
CA ASP A 99 13.84 -3.40 -5.59
C ASP A 99 12.31 -3.40 -5.41
N ARG A 100 11.81 -3.26 -4.18
CA ARG A 100 10.36 -3.10 -3.91
C ARG A 100 9.79 -1.84 -4.53
N ILE A 101 10.49 -0.71 -4.43
CA ILE A 101 10.06 0.52 -5.10
C ILE A 101 10.00 0.33 -6.62
N LYS A 102 11.02 -0.27 -7.24
CA LYS A 102 11.07 -0.54 -8.68
C LYS A 102 9.97 -1.52 -9.11
N GLU A 103 9.74 -2.60 -8.33
CA GLU A 103 8.67 -3.56 -8.56
C GLU A 103 7.31 -2.86 -8.62
N ILE A 104 7.00 -2.00 -7.65
CA ILE A 104 5.76 -1.22 -7.65
C ILE A 104 5.72 -0.26 -8.85
N GLN A 105 6.83 0.45 -9.13
CA GLN A 105 6.92 1.42 -10.22
C GLN A 105 6.85 0.79 -11.62
N SER A 106 7.12 -0.51 -11.76
CA SER A 106 6.95 -1.23 -13.02
C SER A 106 5.51 -1.21 -13.53
N GLY A 107 4.54 -1.06 -12.62
CA GLY A 107 3.12 -1.12 -12.92
C GLY A 107 2.57 -2.54 -12.98
N ASN A 108 3.39 -3.56 -12.71
CA ASN A 108 2.98 -4.97 -12.70
C ASN A 108 2.57 -5.46 -11.30
N PHE A 109 2.89 -4.67 -10.27
CA PHE A 109 2.42 -4.89 -8.91
C PHE A 109 1.00 -4.33 -8.75
N VAL A 110 0.00 -5.22 -8.78
CA VAL A 110 -1.42 -4.86 -8.76
C VAL A 110 -2.02 -5.16 -7.39
N VAL A 111 -2.75 -4.20 -6.84
CA VAL A 111 -3.48 -4.35 -5.57
C VAL A 111 -4.98 -4.30 -5.82
N ILE A 112 -5.72 -5.19 -5.18
CA ILE A 112 -7.19 -5.21 -5.17
C ILE A 112 -7.68 -5.10 -3.74
N ILE A 113 -8.49 -4.08 -3.45
CA ILE A 113 -9.13 -3.88 -2.14
C ILE A 113 -10.63 -4.12 -2.30
N ALA A 114 -11.21 -4.84 -1.35
CA ALA A 114 -12.66 -5.05 -1.29
C ALA A 114 -13.25 -4.42 -0.02
N ASN A 115 -14.27 -3.58 -0.19
CA ASN A 115 -14.97 -2.89 0.88
C ASN A 115 -16.48 -3.19 0.87
N ASP A 116 -17.09 -3.28 2.03
CA ASP A 116 -18.53 -3.30 2.22
C ASP A 116 -19.01 -1.87 2.50
N LEU A 117 -19.62 -1.24 1.50
CA LEU A 117 -20.07 0.15 1.62
C LEU A 117 -21.23 0.30 2.62
N LYS A 118 -22.08 -0.71 2.74
CA LYS A 118 -23.26 -0.68 3.64
C LYS A 118 -22.82 -0.67 5.10
N ASN A 119 -21.84 -1.50 5.44
CA ASN A 119 -21.37 -1.66 6.81
C ASN A 119 -20.09 -0.86 7.09
N ARG A 120 -19.59 -0.10 6.10
CA ARG A 120 -18.36 0.70 6.18
C ARG A 120 -17.19 -0.10 6.74
N ARG A 121 -16.97 -1.30 6.18
CA ARG A 121 -15.88 -2.16 6.61
C ARG A 121 -15.05 -2.68 5.45
N TRP A 122 -13.78 -2.80 5.69
CA TRP A 122 -12.86 -3.53 4.84
C TRP A 122 -13.22 -5.02 4.85
N LEU A 123 -13.18 -5.67 3.69
CA LEU A 123 -13.45 -7.10 3.52
C LEU A 123 -12.19 -7.91 3.25
N GLY A 124 -11.15 -7.27 2.78
CA GLY A 124 -9.87 -7.85 2.45
C GLY A 124 -9.21 -7.14 1.29
N ASP A 125 -7.94 -7.41 1.13
CA ASP A 125 -7.13 -7.02 -0.01
C ASP A 125 -6.28 -8.18 -0.49
N ALA A 126 -5.71 -8.04 -1.67
CA ALA A 126 -4.74 -8.96 -2.23
C ALA A 126 -3.82 -8.18 -3.17
N CYS A 127 -2.57 -8.57 -3.22
CA CYS A 127 -1.61 -8.07 -4.20
C CYS A 127 -1.17 -9.20 -5.13
N PHE A 128 -0.75 -8.82 -6.32
CA PHE A 128 -0.30 -9.72 -7.37
C PHE A 128 0.88 -9.08 -8.08
N ASP A 129 2.01 -9.78 -8.09
CA ASP A 129 3.11 -9.45 -8.97
C ASP A 129 2.91 -10.20 -10.30
N LEU A 130 2.57 -9.46 -11.36
CA LEU A 130 2.27 -10.04 -12.67
C LEU A 130 3.52 -10.32 -13.48
N ASP A 131 4.68 -9.79 -13.10
CA ASP A 131 5.96 -10.02 -13.76
C ASP A 131 6.69 -11.26 -13.24
N ASN A 132 6.32 -11.76 -12.08
CA ASN A 132 6.94 -12.95 -11.54
C ASN A 132 6.53 -14.17 -12.36
N GLU A 133 7.41 -14.59 -13.28
CA GLU A 133 7.16 -15.75 -14.16
C GLU A 133 7.00 -17.05 -13.36
N ASP A 134 7.63 -17.13 -12.19
CA ASP A 134 7.53 -18.28 -11.29
C ASP A 134 6.23 -18.23 -10.45
N ASP A 135 5.58 -17.05 -10.34
CA ASP A 135 4.28 -16.90 -9.68
C ASP A 135 3.10 -17.08 -10.64
N ALA A 136 3.02 -18.27 -11.25
CA ALA A 136 1.84 -18.67 -12.02
C ALA A 136 0.54 -18.57 -11.17
N PHE A 137 0.65 -18.62 -9.84
CA PHE A 137 -0.47 -18.45 -8.91
C PHE A 137 -0.91 -16.99 -8.81
N GLY A 138 0.00 -16.01 -8.79
CA GLY A 138 -0.33 -14.59 -8.75
C GLY A 138 -1.13 -14.15 -9.96
N ARG A 139 -0.66 -14.49 -11.16
CA ARG A 139 -1.37 -14.17 -12.42
C ARG A 139 -2.75 -14.86 -12.49
N GLN A 140 -2.82 -16.16 -12.20
CA GLN A 140 -4.09 -16.91 -12.15
C GLN A 140 -5.01 -16.36 -11.05
N GLY A 141 -4.44 -15.99 -9.90
CA GLY A 141 -5.14 -15.36 -8.79
C GLY A 141 -5.78 -14.04 -9.21
N PHE A 142 -5.02 -13.18 -9.86
CA PHE A 142 -5.49 -11.92 -10.41
C PHE A 142 -6.64 -12.12 -11.41
N GLU A 143 -6.46 -12.98 -12.42
CA GLU A 143 -7.52 -13.29 -13.38
C GLU A 143 -8.78 -13.82 -12.71
N LYS A 144 -8.62 -14.70 -11.72
CA LYS A 144 -9.75 -15.26 -10.96
C LYS A 144 -10.48 -14.17 -10.15
N ALA A 145 -9.73 -13.25 -9.54
CA ALA A 145 -10.30 -12.11 -8.83
C ALA A 145 -11.08 -11.21 -9.81
N MET A 146 -10.48 -10.86 -10.94
CA MET A 146 -11.11 -10.03 -11.97
C MET A 146 -12.38 -10.67 -12.56
N ARG A 147 -12.37 -11.98 -12.82
CA ARG A 147 -13.56 -12.72 -13.25
C ARG A 147 -14.68 -12.64 -12.20
N ARG A 148 -14.36 -12.75 -10.91
CA ARG A 148 -15.34 -12.62 -9.81
C ARG A 148 -15.88 -11.19 -9.71
N ILE A 149 -15.01 -10.21 -9.82
CA ILE A 149 -15.37 -8.79 -9.78
C ILE A 149 -16.26 -8.45 -10.98
N ASN A 150 -15.97 -8.95 -12.17
CA ASN A 150 -16.72 -8.64 -13.39
C ASN A 150 -18.03 -9.46 -13.53
N LYS A 151 -18.20 -10.49 -12.72
CA LYS A 151 -19.43 -11.33 -12.77
C LYS A 151 -20.65 -10.49 -12.39
N PRO A 152 -21.77 -10.58 -13.15
CA PRO A 152 -22.98 -9.82 -12.83
C PRO A 152 -23.55 -10.24 -11.48
N LYS A 153 -24.17 -9.28 -10.77
CA LYS A 153 -24.84 -9.53 -9.49
C LYS A 153 -25.88 -10.65 -9.65
N GLY A 154 -25.74 -11.70 -8.84
CA GLY A 154 -26.78 -12.73 -8.74
C GLY A 154 -28.09 -12.20 -8.14
N LEU A 155 -29.19 -12.91 -8.36
CA LEU A 155 -30.52 -12.52 -7.88
C LEU A 155 -30.55 -12.28 -6.36
N LEU A 156 -29.92 -13.15 -5.58
CA LEU A 156 -29.81 -13.05 -4.11
C LEU A 156 -29.10 -11.77 -3.66
N SER A 157 -27.99 -11.41 -4.30
CA SER A 157 -27.24 -10.18 -3.95
C SER A 157 -28.00 -8.91 -4.32
N ARG A 158 -28.85 -8.94 -5.37
CA ARG A 158 -29.76 -7.86 -5.70
C ARG A 158 -30.87 -7.71 -4.65
N LEU A 159 -31.43 -8.82 -4.17
CA LEU A 159 -32.47 -8.84 -3.14
C LEU A 159 -31.93 -8.36 -1.77
N LEU A 160 -30.72 -8.77 -1.41
CA LEU A 160 -30.08 -8.38 -0.14
C LEU A 160 -29.53 -6.95 -0.14
N LYS A 161 -29.61 -6.23 -1.28
CA LYS A 161 -29.07 -4.85 -1.44
C LYS A 161 -27.62 -4.72 -0.91
N THR A 162 -26.83 -5.78 -1.09
CA THR A 162 -25.40 -5.73 -0.75
C THR A 162 -24.70 -4.76 -1.69
N GLN A 163 -23.85 -3.92 -1.14
CA GLN A 163 -23.10 -2.94 -1.92
C GLN A 163 -21.63 -3.11 -1.59
N LYS A 164 -20.86 -3.62 -2.55
CA LYS A 164 -19.41 -3.83 -2.43
C LYS A 164 -18.69 -2.88 -3.35
N GLN A 165 -17.61 -2.32 -2.86
CA GLN A 165 -16.67 -1.53 -3.64
C GLN A 165 -15.40 -2.34 -3.82
N TYR A 166 -14.87 -2.35 -5.03
CA TYR A 166 -13.56 -2.90 -5.35
C TYR A 166 -12.71 -1.77 -5.89
N GLU A 167 -11.56 -1.56 -5.27
CA GLU A 167 -10.53 -0.67 -5.75
C GLU A 167 -9.41 -1.52 -6.34
N ILE A 168 -9.02 -1.26 -7.57
CA ILE A 168 -8.00 -2.00 -8.31
C ILE A 168 -7.00 -0.97 -8.78
N TYR A 169 -5.75 -1.12 -8.41
CA TYR A 169 -4.72 -0.17 -8.80
C TYR A 169 -3.35 -0.81 -8.95
N ASP A 170 -2.56 -0.19 -9.78
CA ASP A 170 -1.12 -0.37 -9.92
C ASP A 170 -0.46 1.02 -9.84
N TRP A 171 0.83 1.11 -10.16
CA TRP A 171 1.55 2.39 -10.16
C TRP A 171 0.91 3.44 -11.08
N ASN A 172 0.37 3.02 -12.22
CA ASN A 172 -0.08 3.91 -13.31
C ASN A 172 -1.60 4.08 -13.35
N THR A 173 -2.37 3.13 -12.83
CA THR A 173 -3.82 3.09 -13.02
C THR A 173 -4.57 2.92 -11.70
N TYR A 174 -5.77 3.49 -11.65
CA TYR A 174 -6.73 3.29 -10.56
C TYR A 174 -8.13 3.08 -11.14
N GLN A 175 -8.81 2.06 -10.67
CA GLN A 175 -10.19 1.74 -11.02
C GLN A 175 -11.02 1.46 -9.77
N CYS A 176 -12.22 2.04 -9.70
CA CYS A 176 -13.20 1.78 -8.66
C CYS A 176 -14.47 1.16 -9.24
N ILE A 177 -14.85 -0.03 -8.78
CA ILE A 177 -16.04 -0.76 -9.22
C ILE A 177 -16.98 -0.94 -8.05
N VAL A 178 -18.22 -0.45 -8.16
CA VAL A 178 -19.27 -0.62 -7.14
C VAL A 178 -20.31 -1.65 -7.63
N LYS A 179 -20.57 -2.66 -6.81
CA LYS A 179 -21.54 -3.73 -7.08
C LYS A 179 -22.47 -4.00 -5.92
#